data_ae38a760b13012888f217a342de94f91
#
_entry.id   ae38a760b13012888f217a342de94f91
#
_cell.length_a   1.000
_cell.length_b   1.000
_cell.length_c   1.000
_cell.angle_alpha   90.00
_cell.angle_beta   90.00
_cell.angle_gamma   90.00
#
_symmetry.space_group_name_H-M   'P 1'
#
loop_
_entity.id
_entity.type
_entity.pdbx_description
1 polymer ?
#
loop_
_entity_poly.entity_id
_entity_poly.type
_entity_poly.pdbx_seq_one_letter_code
_entity_poly.pdbx_strand_id
1 'polypeptide(L)'
;MYATSDYNNRDWNTMEFNIYNGQIYYRGVGATLEPVPVASNIPIELDFSQDKGKIAVTFASPSDVPSTAKAIYMVGDEFGNMNWGSDGGYLISIRFGNSADRWIHINYFNAGTKLRFSTSKIFGDGEFTGLTNNVGFEISDEGLVVIPQSGTYIIFVDLGSKTISIQKPVIYGYGTAAGGNNEKILPFTESSDGKTFSVTLPNGGRFRIHPYIPAFDNLNPSFGAWKREYAVNSETLEIYLRKEGMDEPNKDYVWAANTIITLDFRAAKGTIVVP
;
A
#
# COMPACT_ATOMS: atom_id res chain seq x y z
N MET A 1 -11.48 12.99 24.38
CA MET A 1 -11.92 14.39 24.61
C MET A 1 -13.24 14.36 25.39
N TYR A 2 -13.45 15.23 26.33
CA TYR A 2 -14.64 15.22 27.18
C TYR A 2 -15.42 16.51 27.01
N ALA A 3 -16.73 16.42 26.92
CA ALA A 3 -17.62 17.54 26.97
C ALA A 3 -18.30 17.58 28.36
N THR A 4 -17.70 18.26 29.31
CA THR A 4 -18.29 18.45 30.63
C THR A 4 -17.93 19.85 31.14
N SER A 5 -18.88 20.47 31.81
CA SER A 5 -18.67 21.72 32.56
C SER A 5 -18.02 21.49 33.95
N ASP A 6 -17.98 20.25 34.39
CA ASP A 6 -17.39 19.86 35.67
C ASP A 6 -16.22 18.89 35.46
N TYR A 7 -15.01 19.42 35.59
CA TYR A 7 -13.77 18.66 35.43
C TYR A 7 -13.63 17.49 36.42
N ASN A 8 -14.28 17.55 37.57
CA ASN A 8 -14.21 16.55 38.62
C ASN A 8 -15.20 15.39 38.44
N ASN A 9 -16.20 15.56 37.58
CA ASN A 9 -17.24 14.57 37.34
C ASN A 9 -17.15 14.02 35.91
N ARG A 10 -16.04 13.38 35.58
CA ARG A 10 -15.79 12.78 34.27
C ARG A 10 -16.44 11.40 34.19
N ASP A 11 -17.44 11.27 33.37
CA ASP A 11 -17.97 9.96 33.02
C ASP A 11 -17.41 9.51 31.67
N TRP A 12 -16.41 8.67 31.71
CA TRP A 12 -15.75 8.10 30.56
C TRP A 12 -16.70 7.36 29.61
N ASN A 13 -17.77 6.80 30.15
CA ASN A 13 -18.68 6.00 29.37
C ASN A 13 -19.74 6.82 28.63
N THR A 14 -20.02 8.04 29.09
CA THR A 14 -21.14 8.84 28.59
C THR A 14 -20.74 10.17 27.98
N MET A 15 -19.50 10.64 28.19
CA MET A 15 -19.04 11.98 27.76
C MET A 15 -17.78 11.95 26.90
N GLU A 16 -17.34 10.77 26.47
CA GLU A 16 -16.14 10.65 25.65
C GLU A 16 -16.47 10.78 24.16
N PHE A 17 -15.67 11.59 23.46
CA PHE A 17 -15.66 11.66 22.02
C PHE A 17 -14.42 10.95 21.47
N ASN A 18 -14.60 10.08 20.50
CA ASN A 18 -13.52 9.43 19.79
C ASN A 18 -13.38 10.02 18.38
N ILE A 19 -12.14 10.14 17.93
CA ILE A 19 -11.84 10.52 16.55
C ILE A 19 -11.57 9.23 15.76
N TYR A 20 -12.32 9.03 14.70
CA TYR A 20 -12.18 7.88 13.82
C TYR A 20 -12.39 8.32 12.37
N ASN A 21 -11.47 7.96 11.49
CA ASN A 21 -11.50 8.37 10.07
C ASN A 21 -11.66 9.88 9.84
N GLY A 22 -11.01 10.72 10.65
CA GLY A 22 -11.16 12.16 10.55
C GLY A 22 -12.52 12.71 11.02
N GLN A 23 -13.37 11.87 11.59
CA GLN A 23 -14.67 12.24 12.14
C GLN A 23 -14.67 12.06 13.65
N ILE A 24 -15.46 12.88 14.33
CA ILE A 24 -15.67 12.74 15.77
C ILE A 24 -16.96 11.97 16.01
N TYR A 25 -16.86 10.94 16.81
CA TYR A 25 -17.98 10.14 17.26
C TYR A 25 -18.18 10.33 18.76
N TYR A 26 -19.42 10.58 19.15
CA TYR A 26 -19.80 10.48 20.54
C TYR A 26 -19.79 9.02 20.97
N ARG A 27 -18.97 8.69 21.96
CA ARG A 27 -18.91 7.35 22.52
C ARG A 27 -20.13 7.14 23.45
N GLY A 28 -21.20 6.66 22.93
CA GLY A 28 -22.33 6.23 23.74
C GLY A 28 -22.01 5.01 24.60
N VAL A 29 -22.86 4.68 25.54
CA VAL A 29 -22.75 3.49 26.37
C VAL A 29 -22.61 2.24 25.49
N GLY A 30 -21.51 1.49 25.67
CA GLY A 30 -21.23 0.26 24.92
C GLY A 30 -20.48 0.42 23.60
N ALA A 31 -20.05 1.61 23.22
CA ALA A 31 -19.20 1.78 22.05
C ALA A 31 -17.75 1.34 22.35
N THR A 32 -17.21 0.48 21.47
CA THR A 32 -15.87 -0.14 21.62
C THR A 32 -14.85 0.41 20.64
N LEU A 33 -14.95 1.70 20.27
CA LEU A 33 -13.96 2.30 19.38
C LEU A 33 -12.65 2.50 20.13
N GLU A 34 -11.60 1.85 19.68
CA GLU A 34 -10.27 2.02 20.23
C GLU A 34 -9.71 3.42 19.93
N PRO A 35 -8.97 4.02 20.88
CA PRO A 35 -8.33 5.32 20.67
C PRO A 35 -7.31 5.26 19.52
N VAL A 36 -7.37 6.23 18.62
CA VAL A 36 -6.35 6.40 17.59
C VAL A 36 -5.23 7.28 18.14
N PRO A 37 -3.96 6.86 18.07
CA PRO A 37 -2.84 7.72 18.47
C PRO A 37 -2.83 9.00 17.62
N VAL A 38 -2.70 10.14 18.27
CA VAL A 38 -2.61 11.45 17.63
C VAL A 38 -1.28 12.07 17.99
N ALA A 39 -0.57 12.64 17.01
CA ALA A 39 0.68 13.35 17.26
C ALA A 39 0.48 14.57 18.18
N SER A 40 1.53 14.92 18.91
CA SER A 40 1.50 16.10 19.81
C SER A 40 1.35 17.38 18.99
N ASN A 41 0.61 18.35 19.53
CA ASN A 41 0.49 19.70 18.98
C ASN A 41 -0.22 19.82 17.61
N ILE A 42 -1.04 18.85 17.25
CA ILE A 42 -1.91 19.00 16.08
C ILE A 42 -3.13 19.82 16.51
N PRO A 43 -3.41 20.94 15.80
CA PRO A 43 -4.65 21.67 16.02
C PRO A 43 -5.82 20.82 15.51
N ILE A 44 -6.77 20.57 16.38
CA ILE A 44 -8.02 19.87 16.04
C ILE A 44 -9.12 20.91 16.06
N GLU A 45 -9.72 21.15 14.90
CA GLU A 45 -10.91 21.99 14.77
C GLU A 45 -12.16 21.10 14.80
N LEU A 46 -13.08 21.40 15.70
CA LEU A 46 -14.33 20.67 15.86
C LEU A 46 -15.47 21.49 15.26
N ASP A 47 -16.01 21.03 14.14
CA ASP A 47 -17.21 21.60 13.54
C ASP A 47 -18.45 20.81 14.00
N PHE A 48 -19.26 21.45 14.85
CA PHE A 48 -20.51 20.89 15.36
C PHE A 48 -21.73 21.26 14.48
N SER A 49 -21.53 21.93 13.37
CA SER A 49 -22.62 22.41 12.49
C SER A 49 -23.16 21.32 11.58
N GLN A 50 -22.44 20.21 11.42
CA GLN A 50 -22.80 19.14 10.50
C GLN A 50 -23.46 17.97 11.22
N ASP A 51 -24.34 17.37 10.54
CA ASP A 51 -25.29 16.28 10.79
C ASP A 51 -25.17 15.48 12.12
N LYS A 52 -26.30 15.15 12.68
CA LYS A 52 -26.48 14.48 13.98
C LYS A 52 -25.51 13.33 14.23
N GLY A 53 -24.50 13.57 15.08
CA GLY A 53 -23.57 12.56 15.57
C GLY A 53 -22.30 12.35 14.74
N LYS A 54 -22.06 13.17 13.73
CA LYS A 54 -20.79 13.20 12.96
C LYS A 54 -20.26 14.61 12.93
N ILE A 55 -19.08 14.78 13.47
CA ILE A 55 -18.39 16.07 13.46
C ILE A 55 -17.16 15.90 12.58
N ALA A 56 -17.09 16.67 11.51
CA ALA A 56 -15.90 16.69 10.69
C ALA A 56 -14.74 17.31 11.47
N VAL A 57 -13.64 16.61 11.56
CA VAL A 57 -12.38 17.15 12.08
C VAL A 57 -11.57 17.63 10.90
N THR A 58 -11.42 18.92 10.76
CA THR A 58 -10.48 19.48 9.79
C THR A 58 -9.11 19.50 10.45
N PHE A 59 -8.21 18.68 9.96
CA PHE A 59 -6.81 18.74 10.37
C PHE A 59 -6.13 19.89 9.63
N ALA A 60 -5.12 20.47 10.26
CA ALA A 60 -4.22 21.37 9.56
C ALA A 60 -3.75 20.69 8.27
N SER A 61 -3.72 21.44 7.17
CA SER A 61 -3.35 20.92 5.85
C SER A 61 -2.13 20.02 5.94
N PRO A 62 -2.17 18.84 5.31
CA PRO A 62 -1.03 17.96 5.31
C PRO A 62 0.22 18.71 4.90
N SER A 63 1.32 18.42 5.56
CA SER A 63 2.62 19.01 5.24
C SER A 63 3.01 18.69 3.81
N ASP A 64 3.84 19.53 3.22
CA ASP A 64 4.48 19.25 1.93
C ASP A 64 5.00 17.82 1.87
N VAL A 65 4.92 17.19 0.71
CA VAL A 65 5.49 15.86 0.46
C VAL A 65 6.96 15.88 0.88
N PRO A 66 7.38 15.01 1.82
CA PRO A 66 8.78 14.94 2.22
C PRO A 66 9.65 14.50 1.04
N SER A 67 10.89 14.94 0.99
CA SER A 67 11.82 14.51 -0.07
C SER A 67 12.34 13.09 0.12
N THR A 68 12.35 12.60 1.36
CA THR A 68 12.78 11.25 1.74
C THR A 68 11.99 10.74 2.93
N ALA A 69 11.92 9.42 3.09
CA ALA A 69 11.29 8.80 4.25
C ALA A 69 11.98 7.48 4.63
N LYS A 70 11.87 7.06 5.90
CA LYS A 70 12.30 5.73 6.36
C LYS A 70 11.25 4.66 6.02
N ALA A 71 9.99 5.04 6.01
CA ALA A 71 8.85 4.19 5.69
C ALA A 71 7.74 5.06 5.12
N ILE A 72 6.90 4.49 4.25
CA ILE A 72 5.63 5.07 3.85
C ILE A 72 4.54 4.09 4.25
N TYR A 73 3.49 4.62 4.84
CA TYR A 73 2.30 3.91 5.23
C TYR A 73 1.16 4.34 4.31
N MET A 74 0.28 3.41 4.01
CA MET A 74 -0.93 3.65 3.24
C MET A 74 -2.12 3.17 4.05
N VAL A 75 -3.13 3.99 4.17
CA VAL A 75 -4.44 3.60 4.69
C VAL A 75 -5.50 3.90 3.65
N GLY A 76 -6.61 3.19 3.72
CA GLY A 76 -7.71 3.34 2.79
C GLY A 76 -8.99 2.73 3.34
N ASP A 77 -10.08 2.92 2.61
CA ASP A 77 -11.39 2.37 2.97
C ASP A 77 -11.36 0.84 3.16
N GLU A 78 -10.52 0.16 2.38
CA GLU A 78 -10.34 -1.30 2.43
C GLU A 78 -9.10 -1.73 3.23
N PHE A 79 -8.32 -0.78 3.73
CA PHE A 79 -7.08 -1.00 4.47
C PHE A 79 -7.16 -0.30 5.82
N GLY A 80 -7.51 -1.06 6.86
CA GLY A 80 -7.60 -0.55 8.22
C GLY A 80 -8.68 0.52 8.43
N ASN A 81 -9.66 0.66 7.52
CA ASN A 81 -10.72 1.65 7.59
C ASN A 81 -10.20 3.07 7.87
N MET A 82 -9.16 3.50 7.17
CA MET A 82 -8.47 4.77 7.39
C MET A 82 -7.85 4.91 8.80
N ASN A 83 -7.67 3.83 9.55
CA ASN A 83 -7.12 3.86 10.88
C ASN A 83 -5.59 3.68 10.86
N TRP A 84 -4.85 4.74 11.12
CA TRP A 84 -3.39 4.75 11.18
C TRP A 84 -2.80 3.95 12.35
N GLY A 85 -3.51 3.86 13.47
CA GLY A 85 -3.01 3.26 14.71
C GLY A 85 -3.17 1.75 14.79
N SER A 86 -3.95 1.14 13.89
CA SER A 86 -4.15 -0.30 13.88
C SER A 86 -3.10 -1.01 13.01
N ASP A 87 -2.99 -2.32 13.18
CA ASP A 87 -2.19 -3.18 12.29
C ASP A 87 -2.70 -3.20 10.84
N GLY A 88 -3.84 -2.56 10.58
CA GLY A 88 -4.41 -2.37 9.24
C GLY A 88 -3.81 -1.23 8.44
N GLY A 89 -2.93 -0.41 9.03
CA GLY A 89 -2.13 0.56 8.29
C GLY A 89 -1.17 -0.15 7.34
N TYR A 90 -1.48 -0.17 6.06
CA TYR A 90 -0.65 -0.87 5.08
C TYR A 90 0.67 -0.14 4.87
N LEU A 91 1.74 -0.85 5.10
CA LEU A 91 3.09 -0.39 4.82
C LEU A 91 3.33 -0.54 3.31
N ILE A 92 3.53 0.55 2.62
CA ILE A 92 4.21 0.51 1.32
C ILE A 92 5.68 0.27 1.62
N SER A 93 6.02 -0.96 1.82
CA SER A 93 7.24 -1.31 2.55
C SER A 93 8.41 -1.51 1.66
N ILE A 94 8.54 -0.85 0.49
CA ILE A 94 9.72 -1.27 -0.22
C ILE A 94 10.41 -0.15 -0.95
N ARG A 95 11.50 0.06 -0.35
CA ARG A 95 12.64 0.80 -0.79
C ARG A 95 13.27 0.13 -2.01
N PHE A 96 13.33 0.83 -3.12
CA PHE A 96 14.13 0.42 -4.26
C PHE A 96 15.62 0.63 -3.98
N GLY A 97 16.31 -0.43 -3.59
CA GLY A 97 17.72 -0.35 -3.30
C GLY A 97 18.02 0.68 -2.21
N ASN A 98 19.10 1.44 -2.35
CA ASN A 98 19.51 2.48 -1.38
C ASN A 98 18.73 3.79 -1.48
N SER A 99 17.65 3.84 -2.25
CA SER A 99 16.85 5.03 -2.42
C SER A 99 15.87 5.19 -1.26
N ALA A 100 16.00 6.26 -0.49
CA ALA A 100 15.09 6.62 0.59
C ALA A 100 13.90 7.45 0.11
N ASP A 101 13.72 7.58 -1.19
CA ASP A 101 12.75 8.44 -1.85
C ASP A 101 11.74 7.70 -2.73
N ARG A 102 11.92 6.39 -2.95
CA ARG A 102 11.07 5.59 -3.85
C ARG A 102 10.46 4.38 -3.18
N TRP A 103 9.17 4.18 -3.43
CA TRP A 103 8.34 3.18 -2.77
C TRP A 103 7.39 2.51 -3.75
N ILE A 104 7.09 1.23 -3.52
CA ILE A 104 6.21 0.43 -4.36
C ILE A 104 5.30 -0.43 -3.51
N HIS A 105 4.08 -0.60 -3.98
CA HIS A 105 3.12 -1.55 -3.44
C HIS A 105 2.27 -2.13 -4.57
N ILE A 106 1.95 -3.42 -4.51
CA ILE A 106 1.00 -4.06 -5.42
C ILE A 106 -0.13 -4.66 -4.59
N ASN A 107 -1.37 -4.33 -4.96
CA ASN A 107 -2.55 -4.93 -4.35
C ASN A 107 -3.77 -4.81 -5.27
N TYR A 108 -4.80 -5.60 -4.96
CA TYR A 108 -6.11 -5.47 -5.54
C TYR A 108 -6.93 -4.43 -4.77
N PHE A 109 -7.60 -3.54 -5.51
CA PHE A 109 -8.47 -2.51 -4.96
C PHE A 109 -9.83 -2.55 -5.66
N ASN A 110 -10.90 -2.18 -4.95
CA ASN A 110 -12.18 -1.91 -5.59
C ASN A 110 -12.23 -0.50 -6.16
N ALA A 111 -13.07 -0.30 -7.17
CA ALA A 111 -13.32 1.04 -7.71
C ALA A 111 -13.85 1.98 -6.63
N GLY A 112 -13.36 3.22 -6.63
CA GLY A 112 -13.73 4.23 -5.65
C GLY A 112 -12.99 4.12 -4.31
N THR A 113 -12.14 3.11 -4.09
CA THR A 113 -11.30 3.04 -2.89
C THR A 113 -10.46 4.29 -2.77
N LYS A 114 -10.54 4.94 -1.61
CA LYS A 114 -9.77 6.14 -1.29
C LYS A 114 -8.54 5.77 -0.48
N LEU A 115 -7.40 6.37 -0.81
CA LEU A 115 -6.10 6.08 -0.18
C LEU A 115 -5.46 7.36 0.35
N ARG A 116 -4.80 7.25 1.49
CA ARG A 116 -3.92 8.27 2.08
C ARG A 116 -2.53 7.70 2.33
N PHE A 117 -1.54 8.57 2.37
CA PHE A 117 -0.15 8.22 2.59
C PHE A 117 0.44 9.00 3.76
N SER A 118 1.33 8.35 4.52
CA SER A 118 2.04 8.97 5.63
C SER A 118 3.42 8.38 5.81
N THR A 119 4.32 9.13 6.43
CA THR A 119 5.61 8.63 6.91
C THR A 119 5.57 8.11 8.35
N SER A 120 4.40 8.18 8.99
CA SER A 120 4.15 7.74 10.37
C SER A 120 2.87 6.91 10.47
N LYS A 121 2.80 6.02 11.47
CA LYS A 121 1.56 5.33 11.87
C LYS A 121 0.70 6.12 12.86
N ILE A 122 1.11 7.32 13.19
CA ILE A 122 0.40 8.19 14.11
C ILE A 122 -0.49 9.12 13.30
N PHE A 123 -1.77 9.12 13.59
CA PHE A 123 -2.74 9.98 12.90
C PHE A 123 -2.34 11.46 12.99
N GLY A 124 -2.34 12.14 11.85
CA GLY A 124 -1.95 13.54 11.74
C GLY A 124 -0.44 13.81 11.83
N ASP A 125 0.39 12.78 11.99
CA ASP A 125 1.85 12.91 11.96
C ASP A 125 2.40 12.31 10.66
N GLY A 126 3.12 13.13 9.89
CA GLY A 126 3.76 12.69 8.65
C GLY A 126 2.80 12.35 7.50
N GLU A 127 1.51 12.63 7.63
CA GLU A 127 0.55 12.53 6.53
C GLU A 127 0.90 13.56 5.46
N PHE A 128 0.85 13.16 4.20
CA PHE A 128 1.18 14.04 3.09
C PHE A 128 0.22 13.85 1.91
N THR A 129 -0.02 14.95 1.20
CA THR A 129 -0.76 15.05 -0.05
C THR A 129 0.08 15.84 -1.05
N GLY A 130 -0.49 16.27 -2.14
CA GLY A 130 0.21 17.13 -3.10
C GLY A 130 1.20 16.38 -4.01
N LEU A 131 1.10 15.06 -4.05
CA LEU A 131 1.80 14.26 -5.04
C LEU A 131 1.26 14.59 -6.43
N THR A 132 2.14 14.87 -7.38
CA THR A 132 1.75 15.03 -8.78
C THR A 132 1.32 13.68 -9.35
N ASN A 133 0.12 13.63 -9.91
CA ASN A 133 -0.43 12.46 -10.57
C ASN A 133 0.13 12.37 -12.00
N ASN A 134 1.00 11.40 -12.27
CA ASN A 134 1.64 11.25 -13.58
C ASN A 134 0.90 10.28 -14.53
N VAL A 135 -0.23 9.70 -14.12
CA VAL A 135 -1.02 8.76 -14.94
C VAL A 135 -2.49 9.15 -15.09
N GLY A 136 -2.93 10.27 -14.51
CA GLY A 136 -4.27 10.82 -14.73
C GLY A 136 -5.41 10.17 -13.94
N PHE A 137 -5.12 9.49 -12.81
CA PHE A 137 -6.18 9.03 -11.90
C PHE A 137 -6.78 10.21 -11.11
N GLU A 138 -7.91 9.99 -10.44
CA GLU A 138 -8.58 11.01 -9.65
C GLU A 138 -7.86 11.26 -8.31
N ILE A 139 -7.73 12.54 -7.96
CA ILE A 139 -7.39 12.98 -6.60
C ILE A 139 -8.56 13.83 -6.12
N SER A 140 -9.16 13.46 -4.97
CA SER A 140 -10.27 14.20 -4.39
C SER A 140 -9.83 15.58 -3.89
N ASP A 141 -10.81 16.46 -3.61
CA ASP A 141 -10.56 17.78 -3.02
C ASP A 141 -9.85 17.70 -1.65
N GLU A 142 -10.00 16.58 -0.97
CA GLU A 142 -9.31 16.27 0.30
C GLU A 142 -7.87 15.75 0.10
N GLY A 143 -7.39 15.66 -1.14
CA GLY A 143 -6.08 15.12 -1.48
C GLY A 143 -5.98 13.60 -1.41
N LEU A 144 -7.13 12.90 -1.40
CA LEU A 144 -7.18 11.44 -1.41
C LEU A 144 -7.01 10.91 -2.81
N VAL A 145 -6.19 9.89 -2.95
CA VAL A 145 -6.10 9.11 -4.19
C VAL A 145 -7.33 8.23 -4.32
N VAL A 146 -7.99 8.27 -5.46
CA VAL A 146 -9.19 7.47 -5.76
C VAL A 146 -8.86 6.43 -6.82
N ILE A 147 -9.12 5.16 -6.53
CA ILE A 147 -8.92 4.07 -7.48
C ILE A 147 -10.02 4.10 -8.55
N PRO A 148 -9.68 4.22 -9.84
CA PRO A 148 -10.67 4.48 -10.88
C PRO A 148 -11.56 3.27 -11.21
N GLN A 149 -11.02 2.05 -11.14
CA GLN A 149 -11.71 0.80 -11.49
C GLN A 149 -11.20 -0.33 -10.60
N SER A 150 -12.04 -1.33 -10.33
CA SER A 150 -11.61 -2.53 -9.60
C SER A 150 -10.52 -3.28 -10.35
N GLY A 151 -9.55 -3.80 -9.61
CA GLY A 151 -8.46 -4.62 -10.15
C GLY A 151 -7.18 -4.50 -9.35
N THR A 152 -6.18 -5.23 -9.78
CA THR A 152 -4.83 -5.13 -9.20
C THR A 152 -4.11 -3.92 -9.78
N TYR A 153 -3.48 -3.16 -8.91
CA TYR A 153 -2.67 -1.98 -9.26
C TYR A 153 -1.31 -2.05 -8.61
N ILE A 154 -0.35 -1.46 -9.29
CA ILE A 154 0.94 -1.11 -8.73
C ILE A 154 0.93 0.38 -8.41
N ILE A 155 1.25 0.69 -7.17
CA ILE A 155 1.44 2.04 -6.66
C ILE A 155 2.93 2.28 -6.56
N PHE A 156 3.42 3.32 -7.22
CA PHE A 156 4.80 3.76 -7.15
C PHE A 156 4.82 5.21 -6.70
N VAL A 157 5.54 5.49 -5.62
CA VAL A 157 5.72 6.83 -5.05
C VAL A 157 7.19 7.21 -5.16
N ASP A 158 7.46 8.35 -5.75
CA ASP A 158 8.77 8.99 -5.79
C ASP A 158 8.67 10.31 -5.02
N LEU A 159 9.22 10.34 -3.81
CA LEU A 159 9.21 11.51 -2.95
C LEU A 159 10.17 12.60 -3.46
N GLY A 160 11.25 12.21 -4.11
CA GLY A 160 12.23 13.15 -4.67
C GLY A 160 11.62 14.00 -5.77
N SER A 161 10.84 13.42 -6.65
CA SER A 161 10.09 14.13 -7.70
C SER A 161 8.68 14.54 -7.27
N LYS A 162 8.26 14.19 -6.06
CA LYS A 162 6.89 14.43 -5.54
C LYS A 162 5.81 13.88 -6.49
N THR A 163 6.01 12.66 -6.99
CA THR A 163 5.08 12.03 -7.93
C THR A 163 4.54 10.72 -7.41
N ILE A 164 3.29 10.42 -7.82
CA ILE A 164 2.66 9.12 -7.60
C ILE A 164 2.22 8.55 -8.94
N SER A 165 2.44 7.25 -9.12
CA SER A 165 1.95 6.48 -10.26
C SER A 165 1.10 5.33 -9.75
N ILE A 166 -0.12 5.22 -10.24
CA ILE A 166 -1.02 4.09 -9.99
C ILE A 166 -1.44 3.54 -11.34
N GLN A 167 -1.08 2.30 -11.61
CA GLN A 167 -1.32 1.71 -12.91
C GLN A 167 -1.53 0.20 -12.80
N LYS A 168 -2.09 -0.39 -13.85
CA LYS A 168 -2.14 -1.84 -13.96
C LYS A 168 -0.73 -2.41 -14.00
N PRO A 169 -0.41 -3.42 -13.18
CA PRO A 169 0.90 -4.02 -13.19
C PRO A 169 1.08 -4.88 -14.45
N VAL A 170 2.26 -4.86 -15.01
CA VAL A 170 2.73 -5.89 -15.94
C VAL A 170 3.81 -6.68 -15.22
N ILE A 171 3.60 -7.98 -15.06
CA ILE A 171 4.49 -8.84 -14.29
C ILE A 171 5.22 -9.77 -15.24
N TYR A 172 6.50 -9.89 -15.05
CA TYR A 172 7.36 -10.75 -15.84
C TYR A 172 8.08 -11.78 -14.97
N GLY A 173 8.24 -12.97 -15.54
CA GLY A 173 9.18 -13.98 -15.09
C GLY A 173 10.45 -13.95 -15.92
N TYR A 174 11.59 -14.29 -15.31
CA TYR A 174 12.87 -14.46 -15.99
C TYR A 174 13.74 -15.52 -15.29
N GLY A 175 14.83 -15.90 -15.91
CA GLY A 175 15.70 -16.98 -15.45
C GLY A 175 15.59 -18.21 -16.38
N THR A 176 16.36 -19.27 -16.09
CA THR A 176 16.43 -20.47 -16.95
C THR A 176 15.07 -21.15 -17.11
N ALA A 177 14.23 -21.17 -16.07
CA ALA A 177 12.88 -21.72 -16.14
C ALA A 177 11.94 -20.92 -17.06
N ALA A 178 12.18 -19.63 -17.19
CA ALA A 178 11.45 -18.75 -18.10
C ALA A 178 11.97 -18.77 -19.56
N GLY A 179 13.07 -19.43 -19.82
CA GLY A 179 13.71 -19.48 -21.12
C GLY A 179 14.91 -18.54 -21.29
N GLY A 180 15.32 -17.81 -20.26
CA GLY A 180 16.49 -16.95 -20.28
C GLY A 180 16.48 -15.82 -19.27
N ASN A 181 17.53 -15.01 -19.30
CA ASN A 181 17.75 -13.93 -18.36
C ASN A 181 17.25 -12.55 -18.86
N ASN A 182 16.57 -12.52 -20.00
CA ASN A 182 15.89 -11.28 -20.43
C ASN A 182 14.76 -10.98 -19.42
N GLU A 183 14.79 -9.83 -18.83
CA GLU A 183 13.87 -9.42 -17.75
C GLU A 183 12.40 -9.36 -18.19
N LYS A 184 12.10 -9.32 -19.48
CA LYS A 184 10.74 -9.29 -20.04
C LYS A 184 10.40 -10.54 -20.85
N ILE A 185 11.04 -11.68 -20.58
CA ILE A 185 10.95 -12.86 -21.45
C ILE A 185 9.62 -13.60 -21.28
N LEU A 186 9.07 -13.66 -20.07
CA LEU A 186 7.89 -14.46 -19.77
C LEU A 186 6.83 -13.61 -19.03
N PRO A 187 5.85 -13.04 -19.76
CA PRO A 187 4.79 -12.27 -19.13
C PRO A 187 3.80 -13.19 -18.39
N PHE A 188 3.33 -12.72 -17.22
CA PHE A 188 2.18 -13.30 -16.56
C PHE A 188 0.89 -12.85 -17.21
N THR A 189 -0.09 -13.73 -17.22
CA THR A 189 -1.46 -13.45 -17.71
C THR A 189 -2.35 -13.05 -16.54
N GLU A 190 -2.96 -11.87 -16.64
CA GLU A 190 -3.96 -11.39 -15.68
C GLU A 190 -5.27 -12.16 -15.88
N SER A 191 -5.92 -12.56 -14.77
CA SER A 191 -7.26 -13.15 -14.81
C SER A 191 -8.30 -12.11 -15.23
N SER A 192 -9.44 -12.57 -15.76
CA SER A 192 -10.51 -11.70 -16.25
C SER A 192 -11.13 -10.80 -15.19
N ASP A 193 -11.04 -11.19 -13.91
CA ASP A 193 -11.49 -10.39 -12.76
C ASP A 193 -10.39 -9.49 -12.17
N GLY A 194 -9.19 -9.50 -12.75
CA GLY A 194 -8.08 -8.66 -12.37
C GLY A 194 -7.45 -8.99 -11.00
N LYS A 195 -7.73 -10.16 -10.41
CA LYS A 195 -7.27 -10.51 -9.07
C LYS A 195 -5.96 -11.29 -9.06
N THR A 196 -5.77 -12.14 -10.06
CA THR A 196 -4.63 -13.05 -10.10
C THR A 196 -3.85 -12.91 -11.38
N PHE A 197 -2.58 -13.31 -11.31
CA PHE A 197 -1.66 -13.35 -12.43
C PHE A 197 -1.05 -14.75 -12.49
N SER A 198 -1.08 -15.40 -13.62
CA SER A 198 -0.58 -16.76 -13.78
C SER A 198 0.40 -16.90 -14.92
N VAL A 199 1.30 -17.86 -14.77
CA VAL A 199 2.29 -18.24 -15.78
C VAL A 199 2.58 -19.73 -15.73
N THR A 200 2.84 -20.33 -16.88
CA THR A 200 3.36 -21.69 -16.98
C THR A 200 4.84 -21.63 -17.37
N LEU A 201 5.69 -22.30 -16.60
CA LEU A 201 7.12 -22.32 -16.86
C LEU A 201 7.45 -23.22 -18.06
N PRO A 202 8.06 -22.69 -19.13
CA PRO A 202 8.40 -23.50 -20.31
C PRO A 202 9.53 -24.50 -20.05
N ASN A 203 10.40 -24.23 -19.08
CA ASN A 203 11.56 -25.06 -18.78
C ASN A 203 11.71 -25.33 -17.29
N GLY A 204 12.57 -26.26 -16.94
CA GLY A 204 13.08 -26.38 -15.57
C GLY A 204 14.20 -25.38 -15.29
N GLY A 205 14.41 -25.03 -14.02
CA GLY A 205 15.52 -24.21 -13.60
C GLY A 205 15.14 -23.10 -12.62
N ARG A 206 15.98 -22.07 -12.56
CA ARG A 206 15.77 -20.91 -11.70
C ARG A 206 14.70 -19.98 -12.29
N PHE A 207 13.85 -19.44 -11.43
CA PHE A 207 12.78 -18.54 -11.82
C PHE A 207 12.68 -17.34 -10.86
N ARG A 208 12.53 -16.18 -11.41
CA ARG A 208 12.44 -14.90 -10.71
C ARG A 208 11.31 -14.09 -11.28
N ILE A 209 10.68 -13.25 -10.47
CA ILE A 209 9.47 -12.49 -10.81
C ILE A 209 9.72 -11.02 -10.52
N HIS A 210 9.31 -10.14 -11.41
CA HIS A 210 9.33 -8.71 -11.15
C HIS A 210 8.20 -7.97 -11.85
N PRO A 211 7.71 -6.86 -11.28
CA PRO A 211 6.81 -5.96 -11.97
C PRO A 211 7.59 -5.01 -12.87
N TYR A 212 7.03 -4.69 -14.01
CA TYR A 212 7.46 -3.57 -14.84
C TYR A 212 6.74 -2.29 -14.39
N ILE A 213 7.50 -1.23 -14.17
CA ILE A 213 7.01 0.06 -13.71
C ILE A 213 7.52 1.13 -14.67
N PRO A 214 6.74 1.52 -15.70
CA PRO A 214 7.20 2.47 -16.71
C PRO A 214 7.76 3.76 -16.14
N ALA A 215 7.10 4.32 -15.12
CA ALA A 215 7.56 5.55 -14.47
C ALA A 215 8.95 5.42 -13.85
N PHE A 216 9.28 4.24 -13.32
CA PHE A 216 10.58 3.96 -12.72
C PHE A 216 11.62 3.53 -13.77
N ASP A 217 11.24 2.63 -14.67
CA ASP A 217 12.16 2.06 -15.66
C ASP A 217 12.66 3.11 -16.65
N ASN A 218 11.85 4.12 -16.95
CA ASN A 218 12.27 5.25 -17.80
C ASN A 218 13.25 6.19 -17.09
N LEU A 219 13.16 6.33 -15.76
CA LEU A 219 14.06 7.19 -14.98
C LEU A 219 15.40 6.51 -14.69
N ASN A 220 15.45 5.20 -14.63
CA ASN A 220 16.62 4.42 -14.25
C ASN A 220 16.76 3.14 -15.08
N PRO A 221 17.14 3.23 -16.36
CA PRO A 221 17.28 2.06 -17.24
C PRO A 221 18.33 1.05 -16.76
N SER A 222 19.26 1.46 -15.89
CA SER A 222 20.26 0.58 -15.27
C SER A 222 19.78 -0.12 -13.99
N PHE A 223 18.55 0.14 -13.56
CA PHE A 223 17.98 -0.52 -12.40
C PHE A 223 17.41 -1.89 -12.79
N GLY A 224 18.24 -2.91 -12.73
CA GLY A 224 17.85 -4.28 -13.08
C GLY A 224 16.64 -4.80 -12.28
N ALA A 225 15.95 -5.77 -12.85
CA ALA A 225 14.78 -6.42 -12.25
C ALA A 225 15.02 -6.94 -10.84
N TRP A 226 16.23 -7.36 -10.53
CA TRP A 226 16.62 -7.91 -9.23
C TRP A 226 16.42 -6.94 -8.06
N LYS A 227 16.31 -5.63 -8.32
CA LYS A 227 16.05 -4.61 -7.28
C LYS A 227 14.56 -4.48 -6.91
N ARG A 228 13.67 -5.09 -7.68
CA ARG A 228 12.22 -5.07 -7.49
C ARG A 228 11.58 -6.46 -7.61
N GLU A 229 12.34 -7.48 -7.26
CA GLU A 229 11.89 -8.85 -7.35
C GLU A 229 10.84 -9.20 -6.31
N TYR A 230 9.84 -9.91 -6.79
CA TYR A 230 8.95 -10.68 -5.93
C TYR A 230 9.35 -12.14 -5.94
N ALA A 231 9.22 -12.79 -4.80
CA ALA A 231 9.35 -14.22 -4.69
C ALA A 231 8.08 -14.84 -4.12
N VAL A 232 7.83 -16.05 -4.50
CA VAL A 232 6.88 -16.92 -3.83
C VAL A 232 7.69 -17.87 -2.97
N ASN A 233 7.44 -17.85 -1.66
CA ASN A 233 8.02 -18.85 -0.77
C ASN A 233 7.43 -20.21 -1.14
N SER A 234 8.28 -21.18 -1.51
CA SER A 234 7.84 -22.50 -1.97
C SER A 234 7.19 -23.35 -0.88
N GLU A 235 7.40 -23.03 0.40
CA GLU A 235 6.84 -23.76 1.54
C GLU A 235 5.56 -23.11 2.08
N THR A 236 5.59 -21.78 2.29
CA THR A 236 4.46 -21.04 2.88
C THR A 236 3.50 -20.50 1.83
N LEU A 237 3.91 -20.47 0.57
CA LEU A 237 3.21 -19.86 -0.56
C LEU A 237 2.95 -18.35 -0.40
N GLU A 238 3.68 -17.71 0.49
CA GLU A 238 3.63 -16.27 0.65
C GLU A 238 4.37 -15.56 -0.49
N ILE A 239 3.78 -14.46 -0.98
CA ILE A 239 4.45 -13.56 -1.91
C ILE A 239 5.15 -12.49 -1.08
N TYR A 240 6.42 -12.31 -1.33
CA TYR A 240 7.19 -11.26 -0.69
C TYR A 240 8.10 -10.54 -1.69
N LEU A 241 8.39 -9.29 -1.41
CA LEU A 241 9.33 -8.51 -2.18
C LEU A 241 10.73 -8.65 -1.57
N ARG A 242 11.71 -8.82 -2.41
CA ARG A 242 13.11 -8.86 -2.01
C ARG A 242 13.53 -7.50 -1.44
N LYS A 243 13.91 -7.51 -0.16
CA LYS A 243 14.47 -6.33 0.52
C LYS A 243 15.97 -6.26 0.31
N GLU A 244 16.53 -5.04 0.44
CA GLU A 244 17.96 -4.87 0.48
C GLU A 244 18.61 -5.73 1.58
N GLY A 245 19.73 -6.37 1.27
CA GLY A 245 20.42 -7.29 2.18
C GLY A 245 19.81 -8.70 2.25
N MET A 246 18.69 -8.96 1.60
CA MET A 246 18.17 -10.32 1.45
C MET A 246 18.86 -11.04 0.29
N ASP A 247 19.15 -12.32 0.52
CA ASP A 247 19.58 -13.22 -0.54
C ASP A 247 18.53 -13.31 -1.66
N GLU A 248 18.96 -13.81 -2.82
CA GLU A 248 18.07 -14.07 -3.94
C GLU A 248 16.94 -15.00 -3.50
N PRO A 249 15.68 -14.60 -3.73
CA PRO A 249 14.54 -15.44 -3.39
C PRO A 249 14.65 -16.81 -4.08
N ASN A 250 14.51 -17.88 -3.31
CA ASN A 250 14.54 -19.26 -3.83
C ASN A 250 15.77 -19.58 -4.68
N LYS A 251 16.94 -19.01 -4.36
CA LYS A 251 18.18 -19.20 -5.17
C LYS A 251 18.54 -20.65 -5.41
N ASP A 252 18.26 -21.50 -4.45
CA ASP A 252 18.58 -22.94 -4.47
C ASP A 252 17.40 -23.81 -4.92
N TYR A 253 16.23 -23.20 -5.19
CA TYR A 253 15.06 -23.94 -5.65
C TYR A 253 15.05 -24.06 -7.18
N VAL A 254 14.97 -25.30 -7.65
CA VAL A 254 14.90 -25.62 -9.07
C VAL A 254 13.46 -25.98 -9.42
N TRP A 255 12.83 -25.09 -10.18
CA TRP A 255 11.46 -25.27 -10.65
C TRP A 255 11.40 -26.35 -11.73
N ALA A 256 10.36 -27.18 -11.74
CA ALA A 256 10.11 -28.11 -12.82
C ALA A 256 9.52 -27.40 -14.05
N ALA A 257 9.81 -27.91 -15.25
CA ALA A 257 9.09 -27.47 -16.45
C ALA A 257 7.59 -27.76 -16.30
N ASN A 258 6.76 -26.93 -16.94
CA ASN A 258 5.29 -26.98 -16.86
C ASN A 258 4.70 -26.67 -15.46
N THR A 259 5.51 -26.23 -14.49
CA THR A 259 4.97 -25.68 -13.24
C THR A 259 4.13 -24.45 -13.54
N ILE A 260 2.93 -24.40 -12.96
CA ILE A 260 2.04 -23.22 -13.02
C ILE A 260 2.18 -22.43 -11.73
N ILE A 261 2.50 -21.16 -11.86
CA ILE A 261 2.58 -20.22 -10.73
C ILE A 261 1.46 -19.19 -10.90
N THR A 262 0.63 -19.05 -9.86
CA THR A 262 -0.42 -18.03 -9.79
C THR A 262 -0.17 -17.12 -8.60
N LEU A 263 -0.22 -15.83 -8.82
CA LEU A 263 0.00 -14.78 -7.82
C LEU A 263 -1.34 -14.13 -7.48
N ASP A 264 -1.67 -14.03 -6.19
CA ASP A 264 -2.79 -13.25 -5.66
C ASP A 264 -2.21 -12.17 -4.73
N PHE A 265 -2.17 -10.94 -5.21
CA PHE A 265 -1.60 -9.84 -4.45
C PHE A 265 -2.52 -9.32 -3.34
N ARG A 266 -3.83 -9.58 -3.40
CA ARG A 266 -4.73 -9.26 -2.31
C ARG A 266 -4.52 -10.15 -1.10
N ALA A 267 -4.36 -11.44 -1.35
CA ALA A 267 -4.10 -12.43 -0.32
C ALA A 267 -2.62 -12.46 0.10
N ALA A 268 -1.73 -11.77 -0.63
CA ALA A 268 -0.27 -11.88 -0.53
C ALA A 268 0.21 -13.35 -0.61
N LYS A 269 -0.43 -14.13 -1.49
CA LYS A 269 -0.18 -15.58 -1.65
C LYS A 269 0.01 -15.97 -3.09
N GLY A 270 0.85 -16.98 -3.28
CA GLY A 270 0.99 -17.70 -4.54
C GLY A 270 0.35 -19.08 -4.47
N THR A 271 0.03 -19.63 -5.63
CA THR A 271 -0.30 -21.04 -5.80
C THR A 271 0.69 -21.65 -6.77
N ILE A 272 1.20 -22.81 -6.43
CA ILE A 272 2.17 -23.56 -7.24
C ILE A 272 1.57 -24.92 -7.55
N VAL A 273 1.45 -25.22 -8.85
CA VAL A 273 1.02 -26.54 -9.33
C VAL A 273 2.19 -27.14 -10.11
N VAL A 274 2.78 -28.18 -9.57
CA VAL A 274 3.87 -28.95 -10.19
C VAL A 274 3.23 -30.05 -11.04
N PRO A 275 3.75 -30.37 -12.24
CA PRO A 275 3.23 -31.41 -13.12
C PRO A 275 3.34 -32.81 -12.52
#